data_c793e1b38fa647c5e6d2ed1ae99995b9
#
_entry.id   c793e1b38fa647c5e6d2ed1ae99995b9
#
_cell.length_a   1.000
_cell.length_b   1.000
_cell.length_c   1.000
_cell.angle_alpha   90.00
_cell.angle_beta   90.00
_cell.angle_gamma   90.00
#
_symmetry.space_group_name_H-M   'P 1'
#
loop_
_entity.id
_entity.type
_entity.pdbx_description
1 polymer ?
#
loop_
_entity_poly.entity_id
_entity_poly.type
_entity_poly.pdbx_seq_one_letter_code
_entity_poly.pdbx_strand_id
1 'polypeptide(L)'
;MNKERFLRLLNERILILDGGMGTMIQSFKLNEQDYRGERFADFPGQLKGNNDLLCITRPDVIQSIHRQYLDAGADIFATNTFNANAISMADYAMEAYVREINLAAGRLSREVADTYMAEHPDRTIFVAGSIGPTNKTASMSPDVSDPAYRAVTYKDLYNAYKEQVEGLVDGGVDIILFETTFDTLNVKAGLEAAEVVLKEKEKDLPIMLSLTLSAQGGRTFSGQTLLAFLASIQHTHIVSVGLNCSFGAADMKPYLQELAKYAPYYISAYPNAGLPNSFGTYDETPDKMAQHVKPFVEEGLVNIIGGCCGTTPAHISRYPELVKGAKPHIPALKPDCLWLSGLELLEVKPENNFVNVGERCNVAGSRKFLRLIKEGSYEEALTIARKQVEDGAQVIDINMDDGMLDAVKEMKTFLNLIASEPDIARVPVMIDSSKWEVIEEGLMCVQGKSIVNSISLKEGEEVFLKHAARIKQLGAAAVVMAFDEKGQADTYERKIEICERAYRLLIEKIDFNLQDIIFDPNVLAIATGMEEHNGYGLAFIRAVEWIKKNLPGAKVSGGVSNLSFSFRGNNHVREAMHSVFLYHAIGKGMDMGIVNPSTSVLYEDIEPEFRTLLEDVILARRPE
;
A
#
# COMPACT_ATOMS: atom_id res chain seq x y z
N MET A 1 8.81 13.21 -24.32
CA MET A 1 7.67 14.08 -23.96
C MET A 1 7.71 14.29 -22.46
N ASN A 2 7.24 15.43 -21.96
CA ASN A 2 7.52 15.86 -20.59
C ASN A 2 6.27 15.56 -19.72
N LYS A 3 6.49 15.09 -18.51
CA LYS A 3 5.48 14.83 -17.48
C LYS A 3 4.57 16.06 -17.23
N GLU A 4 5.14 17.24 -17.20
CA GLU A 4 4.38 18.49 -17.05
C GLU A 4 3.30 18.69 -18.11
N ARG A 5 3.60 18.35 -19.38
CA ARG A 5 2.62 18.42 -20.46
C ARG A 5 1.45 17.46 -20.24
N PHE A 6 1.75 16.25 -19.80
CA PHE A 6 0.73 15.26 -19.46
C PHE A 6 -0.18 15.74 -18.32
N LEU A 7 0.41 16.21 -17.23
CA LEU A 7 -0.34 16.72 -16.08
C LEU A 7 -1.19 17.95 -16.42
N ARG A 8 -0.65 18.84 -17.27
CA ARG A 8 -1.41 19.99 -17.74
C ARG A 8 -2.65 19.57 -18.53
N LEU A 9 -2.51 18.62 -19.47
CA LEU A 9 -3.63 18.11 -20.25
C LEU A 9 -4.70 17.44 -19.39
N LEU A 10 -4.32 16.72 -18.33
CA LEU A 10 -5.25 16.12 -17.39
C LEU A 10 -6.12 17.15 -16.63
N ASN A 11 -5.62 18.38 -16.47
CA ASN A 11 -6.37 19.49 -15.90
C ASN A 11 -7.23 20.23 -16.93
N GLU A 12 -6.86 20.20 -18.20
CA GLU A 12 -7.54 20.93 -19.27
C GLU A 12 -8.72 20.17 -19.86
N ARG A 13 -8.57 18.84 -20.02
CA ARG A 13 -9.56 17.99 -20.67
C ARG A 13 -9.47 16.53 -20.23
N ILE A 14 -10.51 15.77 -20.49
CA ILE A 14 -10.49 14.31 -20.33
C ILE A 14 -9.74 13.70 -21.50
N LEU A 15 -8.73 12.86 -21.19
CA LEU A 15 -7.95 12.12 -22.17
C LEU A 15 -8.60 10.76 -22.47
N ILE A 16 -8.37 10.27 -23.67
CA ILE A 16 -8.90 8.98 -24.14
C ILE A 16 -7.76 7.97 -24.18
N LEU A 17 -7.90 6.89 -23.42
CA LEU A 17 -7.04 5.71 -23.47
C LEU A 17 -7.60 4.74 -24.52
N ASP A 18 -6.77 3.88 -25.06
CA ASP A 18 -7.15 2.83 -25.99
C ASP A 18 -8.08 1.77 -25.40
N GLY A 19 -8.40 0.75 -26.19
CA GLY A 19 -9.23 -0.38 -25.78
C GLY A 19 -8.44 -1.69 -25.67
N GLY A 20 -9.16 -2.80 -25.74
CA GLY A 20 -8.61 -4.14 -25.53
C GLY A 20 -7.57 -4.55 -26.57
N MET A 21 -6.34 -4.80 -26.15
CA MET A 21 -5.28 -5.34 -27.01
C MET A 21 -5.55 -6.82 -27.32
N GLY A 22 -5.81 -7.63 -26.31
CA GLY A 22 -6.11 -9.05 -26.48
C GLY A 22 -7.33 -9.30 -27.39
N THR A 23 -8.37 -8.49 -27.23
CA THR A 23 -9.57 -8.54 -28.09
C THR A 23 -9.21 -8.32 -29.57
N MET A 24 -8.35 -7.35 -29.83
CA MET A 24 -7.91 -7.03 -31.20
C MET A 24 -7.00 -8.13 -31.76
N ILE A 25 -6.06 -8.65 -30.97
CA ILE A 25 -5.19 -9.77 -31.40
C ILE A 25 -6.02 -10.99 -31.80
N GLN A 26 -7.05 -11.33 -31.04
CA GLN A 26 -7.95 -12.45 -31.36
C GLN A 26 -8.63 -12.31 -32.74
N SER A 27 -8.91 -11.07 -33.15
CA SER A 27 -9.54 -10.83 -34.45
C SER A 27 -8.66 -11.24 -35.66
N PHE A 28 -7.35 -11.28 -35.47
CA PHE A 28 -6.40 -11.71 -36.52
C PHE A 28 -6.31 -13.24 -36.69
N LYS A 29 -6.86 -13.99 -35.71
CA LYS A 29 -6.89 -15.49 -35.75
C LYS A 29 -5.50 -16.11 -35.97
N LEU A 30 -4.49 -15.59 -35.27
CA LEU A 30 -3.10 -16.03 -35.39
C LEU A 30 -2.95 -17.51 -34.97
N ASN A 31 -2.08 -18.24 -35.67
CA ASN A 31 -1.73 -19.63 -35.36
C ASN A 31 -0.36 -19.73 -34.67
N GLU A 32 0.05 -20.95 -34.28
CA GLU A 32 1.34 -21.18 -33.60
C GLU A 32 2.53 -20.64 -34.41
N GLN A 33 2.49 -20.76 -35.74
CA GLN A 33 3.55 -20.28 -36.63
C GLN A 33 3.70 -18.75 -36.59
N ASP A 34 2.59 -18.04 -36.48
CA ASP A 34 2.58 -16.57 -36.34
C ASP A 34 3.26 -16.12 -35.03
N TYR A 35 2.99 -16.85 -33.92
CA TYR A 35 3.63 -16.56 -32.63
C TYR A 35 5.13 -16.88 -32.64
N ARG A 36 5.56 -17.94 -33.35
CA ARG A 36 6.97 -18.31 -33.44
C ARG A 36 7.78 -17.36 -34.32
N GLY A 37 7.21 -16.96 -35.44
CA GLY A 37 7.97 -16.29 -36.50
C GLY A 37 9.14 -17.17 -36.97
N GLU A 38 10.06 -16.58 -37.72
CA GLU A 38 11.29 -17.28 -38.15
C GLU A 38 12.27 -17.50 -36.97
N ARG A 39 12.34 -16.52 -36.07
CA ARG A 39 13.32 -16.53 -34.97
C ARG A 39 13.14 -17.65 -33.96
N PHE A 40 11.90 -18.01 -33.67
CA PHE A 40 11.57 -19.02 -32.66
C PHE A 40 11.00 -20.31 -33.29
N ALA A 41 11.29 -20.56 -34.57
CA ALA A 41 10.78 -21.72 -35.28
C ALA A 41 11.04 -23.04 -34.55
N ASP A 42 12.24 -23.21 -34.02
CA ASP A 42 12.70 -24.41 -33.31
C ASP A 42 12.62 -24.26 -31.76
N PHE A 43 11.99 -23.23 -31.25
CA PHE A 43 11.88 -23.02 -29.80
C PHE A 43 11.03 -24.13 -29.17
N PRO A 44 11.46 -24.74 -28.05
CA PRO A 44 10.72 -25.83 -27.39
C PRO A 44 9.41 -25.32 -26.78
N GLY A 45 8.36 -26.15 -26.78
CA GLY A 45 7.07 -25.81 -26.20
C GLY A 45 6.16 -25.01 -27.13
N GLN A 46 4.95 -24.76 -26.68
CA GLN A 46 3.93 -23.99 -27.40
C GLN A 46 4.07 -22.51 -27.08
N LEU A 47 4.05 -21.67 -28.11
CA LEU A 47 4.14 -20.20 -27.98
C LEU A 47 2.82 -19.48 -28.25
N LYS A 48 1.82 -20.17 -28.86
CA LYS A 48 0.49 -19.59 -29.08
C LYS A 48 -0.14 -19.16 -27.76
N GLY A 49 -0.59 -17.93 -27.69
CA GLY A 49 -1.12 -17.30 -26.48
C GLY A 49 -0.15 -16.35 -25.79
N ASN A 50 1.14 -16.42 -26.10
CA ASN A 50 2.11 -15.44 -25.65
C ASN A 50 2.03 -14.16 -26.49
N ASN A 51 0.98 -13.37 -26.21
CA ASN A 51 0.68 -12.19 -27.01
C ASN A 51 1.80 -11.15 -27.01
N ASP A 52 2.53 -11.02 -25.91
CA ASP A 52 3.59 -10.03 -25.75
C ASP A 52 4.77 -10.31 -26.69
N LEU A 53 5.01 -11.57 -27.01
CA LEU A 53 6.02 -12.00 -27.97
C LEU A 53 5.76 -11.46 -29.39
N LEU A 54 4.51 -11.15 -29.74
CA LEU A 54 4.14 -10.61 -31.04
C LEU A 54 4.81 -9.24 -31.34
N CYS A 55 5.26 -8.54 -30.32
CA CYS A 55 6.07 -7.33 -30.54
C CYS A 55 7.38 -7.61 -31.29
N ILE A 56 7.90 -8.85 -31.18
CA ILE A 56 9.09 -9.32 -31.91
C ILE A 56 8.70 -10.08 -33.17
N THR A 57 7.73 -10.99 -33.09
CA THR A 57 7.42 -11.94 -34.17
C THR A 57 6.41 -11.43 -35.20
N ARG A 58 5.47 -10.58 -34.76
CA ARG A 58 4.44 -9.97 -35.63
C ARG A 58 4.24 -8.49 -35.28
N PRO A 59 5.32 -7.67 -35.40
CA PRO A 59 5.20 -6.24 -35.12
C PRO A 59 4.18 -5.53 -36.02
N ASP A 60 3.96 -6.01 -37.25
CA ASP A 60 2.95 -5.53 -38.17
C ASP A 60 1.53 -5.56 -37.59
N VAL A 61 1.18 -6.65 -36.91
CA VAL A 61 -0.13 -6.80 -36.25
C VAL A 61 -0.27 -5.78 -35.13
N ILE A 62 0.73 -5.64 -34.27
CA ILE A 62 0.68 -4.74 -33.11
C ILE A 62 0.65 -3.28 -33.56
N GLN A 63 1.45 -2.91 -34.54
CA GLN A 63 1.42 -1.55 -35.14
C GLN A 63 0.05 -1.22 -35.72
N SER A 64 -0.56 -2.17 -36.44
CA SER A 64 -1.91 -2.00 -36.99
C SER A 64 -2.96 -1.76 -35.91
N ILE A 65 -2.89 -2.48 -34.81
CA ILE A 65 -3.82 -2.31 -33.68
C ILE A 65 -3.65 -0.94 -33.05
N HIS A 66 -2.43 -0.53 -32.75
CA HIS A 66 -2.15 0.79 -32.21
C HIS A 66 -2.68 1.90 -33.11
N ARG A 67 -2.44 1.79 -34.41
CA ARG A 67 -2.92 2.77 -35.39
C ARG A 67 -4.44 2.87 -35.40
N GLN A 68 -5.14 1.75 -35.36
CA GLN A 68 -6.60 1.74 -35.33
C GLN A 68 -7.17 2.45 -34.10
N TYR A 69 -6.55 2.30 -32.94
CA TYR A 69 -6.96 3.04 -31.73
C TYR A 69 -6.67 4.53 -31.82
N LEU A 70 -5.57 4.93 -32.40
CA LEU A 70 -5.26 6.34 -32.64
C LEU A 70 -6.24 6.98 -33.62
N ASP A 71 -6.59 6.29 -34.70
CA ASP A 71 -7.60 6.71 -35.67
C ASP A 71 -9.00 6.82 -35.03
N ALA A 72 -9.29 6.00 -34.02
CA ALA A 72 -10.53 6.08 -33.23
C ALA A 72 -10.56 7.26 -32.24
N GLY A 73 -9.45 7.95 -32.01
CA GLY A 73 -9.36 9.13 -31.18
C GLY A 73 -8.61 8.97 -29.86
N ALA A 74 -7.93 7.85 -29.64
CA ALA A 74 -7.10 7.65 -28.43
C ALA A 74 -5.97 8.69 -28.34
N ASP A 75 -5.78 9.27 -27.18
CA ASP A 75 -4.66 10.15 -26.82
C ASP A 75 -3.52 9.36 -26.18
N ILE A 76 -3.84 8.27 -25.55
CA ILE A 76 -2.93 7.36 -24.83
C ILE A 76 -3.17 5.95 -25.37
N PHE A 77 -2.12 5.24 -25.70
CA PHE A 77 -2.24 3.82 -25.99
C PHE A 77 -1.16 3.03 -25.25
N ALA A 78 -1.52 1.82 -24.81
CA ALA A 78 -0.65 0.98 -24.02
C ALA A 78 0.17 0.04 -24.90
N THR A 79 1.43 -0.19 -24.52
CA THR A 79 2.27 -1.21 -25.16
C THR A 79 1.70 -2.60 -24.95
N ASN A 80 1.98 -3.51 -25.88
CA ASN A 80 1.57 -4.93 -25.77
C ASN A 80 2.54 -5.70 -24.86
N THR A 81 2.54 -5.38 -23.57
CA THR A 81 3.49 -5.91 -22.57
C THR A 81 2.85 -6.33 -21.25
N PHE A 82 1.56 -6.60 -21.25
CA PHE A 82 0.78 -6.91 -20.04
C PHE A 82 1.38 -8.06 -19.21
N ASN A 83 1.87 -9.12 -19.85
CA ASN A 83 2.49 -10.28 -19.20
C ASN A 83 4.01 -10.35 -19.39
N ALA A 84 4.64 -9.27 -19.85
CA ALA A 84 6.07 -9.28 -20.20
C ALA A 84 6.98 -9.11 -18.97
N ASN A 85 6.80 -9.94 -17.96
CA ASN A 85 7.65 -10.05 -16.80
C ASN A 85 8.18 -11.49 -16.64
N ALA A 86 9.29 -11.67 -15.94
CA ALA A 86 9.96 -12.97 -15.82
C ALA A 86 9.08 -14.05 -15.17
N ILE A 87 8.22 -13.67 -14.22
CA ILE A 87 7.36 -14.61 -13.50
C ILE A 87 6.29 -15.18 -14.45
N SER A 88 5.62 -14.34 -15.24
CA SER A 88 4.61 -14.77 -16.21
C SER A 88 5.24 -15.45 -17.43
N MET A 89 6.40 -14.98 -17.91
CA MET A 89 7.10 -15.57 -19.05
C MET A 89 7.70 -16.95 -18.76
N ALA A 90 7.86 -17.32 -17.49
CA ALA A 90 8.26 -18.65 -17.08
C ALA A 90 7.31 -19.75 -17.59
N ASP A 91 6.03 -19.44 -17.76
CA ASP A 91 5.03 -20.36 -18.33
C ASP A 91 5.35 -20.78 -19.77
N TYR A 92 6.14 -19.99 -20.48
CA TYR A 92 6.59 -20.24 -21.85
C TYR A 92 8.10 -20.52 -21.93
N ALA A 93 8.81 -20.63 -20.79
CA ALA A 93 10.27 -20.73 -20.72
C ALA A 93 10.97 -19.59 -21.48
N MET A 94 10.41 -18.37 -21.41
CA MET A 94 10.89 -17.18 -22.13
C MET A 94 11.37 -16.06 -21.21
N GLU A 95 11.76 -16.35 -19.99
CA GLU A 95 12.25 -15.38 -19.03
C GLU A 95 13.45 -14.57 -19.56
N ALA A 96 14.31 -15.24 -20.33
CA ALA A 96 15.51 -14.62 -20.91
C ALA A 96 15.18 -13.51 -21.96
N TYR A 97 13.97 -13.45 -22.46
CA TYR A 97 13.53 -12.51 -23.50
C TYR A 97 12.74 -11.32 -22.95
N VAL A 98 12.49 -11.26 -21.67
CA VAL A 98 11.65 -10.23 -21.01
C VAL A 98 12.12 -8.81 -21.37
N ARG A 99 13.39 -8.51 -21.18
CA ARG A 99 13.95 -7.19 -21.48
C ARG A 99 13.79 -6.84 -22.96
N GLU A 100 14.09 -7.79 -23.85
CA GLU A 100 13.98 -7.60 -25.29
C GLU A 100 12.52 -7.35 -25.74
N ILE A 101 11.56 -8.11 -25.19
CA ILE A 101 10.14 -7.93 -25.51
C ILE A 101 9.68 -6.51 -25.13
N ASN A 102 10.00 -6.07 -23.91
CA ASN A 102 9.62 -4.74 -23.44
C ASN A 102 10.30 -3.61 -24.24
N LEU A 103 11.57 -3.78 -24.57
CA LEU A 103 12.31 -2.83 -25.39
C LEU A 103 11.70 -2.73 -26.80
N ALA A 104 11.43 -3.86 -27.42
CA ALA A 104 10.83 -3.93 -28.76
C ALA A 104 9.42 -3.31 -28.76
N ALA A 105 8.60 -3.61 -27.75
CA ALA A 105 7.26 -3.05 -27.61
C ALA A 105 7.29 -1.53 -27.43
N GLY A 106 8.18 -1.02 -26.60
CA GLY A 106 8.35 0.41 -26.39
C GLY A 106 8.78 1.14 -27.66
N ARG A 107 9.79 0.63 -28.37
CA ARG A 107 10.28 1.20 -29.64
C ARG A 107 9.22 1.19 -30.72
N LEU A 108 8.54 0.09 -30.90
CA LEU A 108 7.45 -0.06 -31.85
C LEU A 108 6.34 0.96 -31.60
N SER A 109 5.94 1.09 -30.33
CA SER A 109 4.88 2.03 -29.94
C SER A 109 5.33 3.48 -30.11
N ARG A 110 6.60 3.79 -29.79
CA ARG A 110 7.17 5.12 -30.00
C ARG A 110 7.17 5.51 -31.49
N GLU A 111 7.55 4.59 -32.34
CA GLU A 111 7.53 4.80 -33.80
C GLU A 111 6.11 5.08 -34.31
N VAL A 112 5.13 4.32 -33.89
CA VAL A 112 3.71 4.54 -34.25
C VAL A 112 3.23 5.91 -33.77
N ALA A 113 3.53 6.28 -32.53
CA ALA A 113 3.12 7.58 -31.99
C ALA A 113 3.77 8.76 -32.72
N ASP A 114 5.06 8.68 -32.98
CA ASP A 114 5.80 9.75 -33.64
C ASP A 114 5.36 9.93 -35.11
N THR A 115 5.15 8.83 -35.82
CA THR A 115 4.61 8.85 -37.20
C THR A 115 3.21 9.46 -37.22
N TYR A 116 2.34 9.03 -36.28
CA TYR A 116 0.97 9.55 -36.19
C TYR A 116 0.94 11.05 -35.90
N MET A 117 1.76 11.54 -34.98
CA MET A 117 1.86 12.96 -34.64
C MET A 117 2.44 13.79 -35.81
N ALA A 118 3.34 13.22 -36.62
CA ALA A 118 3.86 13.88 -37.81
C ALA A 118 2.77 14.07 -38.89
N GLU A 119 1.86 13.09 -39.01
CA GLU A 119 0.70 13.14 -39.92
C GLU A 119 -0.42 14.04 -39.37
N HIS A 120 -0.51 14.18 -38.04
CA HIS A 120 -1.55 14.93 -37.31
C HIS A 120 -0.92 15.89 -36.29
N PRO A 121 -0.38 17.03 -36.74
CA PRO A 121 0.38 17.93 -35.85
C PRO A 121 -0.41 18.58 -34.71
N ASP A 122 -1.73 18.57 -34.77
CA ASP A 122 -2.65 19.04 -33.76
C ASP A 122 -2.88 18.01 -32.62
N ARG A 123 -2.46 16.76 -32.83
CA ARG A 123 -2.65 15.67 -31.85
C ARG A 123 -1.41 15.52 -30.97
N THR A 124 -1.67 15.29 -29.69
CA THR A 124 -0.65 14.89 -28.70
C THR A 124 -0.92 13.46 -28.26
N ILE A 125 0.03 12.56 -28.52
CA ILE A 125 -0.10 11.14 -28.25
C ILE A 125 0.93 10.72 -27.20
N PHE A 126 0.48 9.89 -26.24
CA PHE A 126 1.33 9.32 -25.20
C PHE A 126 1.37 7.79 -25.33
N VAL A 127 2.56 7.25 -25.15
CA VAL A 127 2.79 5.80 -25.07
C VAL A 127 2.85 5.40 -23.60
N ALA A 128 1.92 4.56 -23.15
CA ALA A 128 1.92 3.99 -21.82
C ALA A 128 2.55 2.60 -21.82
N GLY A 129 3.60 2.41 -21.05
CA GLY A 129 4.20 1.10 -20.83
C GLY A 129 3.31 0.25 -19.92
N SER A 130 2.60 -0.70 -20.50
CA SER A 130 1.67 -1.58 -19.77
C SER A 130 2.41 -2.60 -18.90
N ILE A 131 2.06 -2.66 -17.63
CA ILE A 131 2.55 -3.61 -16.64
C ILE A 131 1.33 -4.24 -15.95
N GLY A 132 1.05 -5.47 -16.30
CA GLY A 132 -0.03 -6.24 -15.67
C GLY A 132 0.40 -6.93 -14.38
N PRO A 133 -0.52 -7.62 -13.71
CA PRO A 133 -0.18 -8.46 -12.57
C PRO A 133 0.62 -9.68 -13.03
N THR A 134 1.36 -10.28 -12.11
CA THR A 134 1.95 -11.59 -12.35
C THR A 134 0.89 -12.69 -12.13
N ASN A 135 1.16 -13.90 -12.59
CA ASN A 135 0.31 -15.07 -12.33
C ASN A 135 0.51 -15.66 -10.92
N LYS A 136 1.35 -15.04 -10.09
CA LYS A 136 1.61 -15.41 -8.70
C LYS A 136 1.46 -14.21 -7.78
N THR A 137 1.04 -14.46 -6.54
CA THR A 137 0.77 -13.40 -5.56
C THR A 137 1.64 -13.55 -4.31
N ALA A 138 2.03 -12.42 -3.72
CA ALA A 138 2.79 -12.40 -2.48
C ALA A 138 1.89 -12.31 -1.23
N SER A 139 0.62 -11.96 -1.38
CA SER A 139 -0.33 -11.82 -0.26
C SER A 139 -1.10 -13.10 0.06
N MET A 140 -1.11 -14.08 -0.82
CA MET A 140 -1.94 -15.28 -0.70
C MET A 140 -1.11 -16.54 -0.95
N SER A 141 -1.46 -17.62 -0.24
CA SER A 141 -0.92 -18.94 -0.53
C SER A 141 -1.67 -19.58 -1.70
N PRO A 142 -0.98 -20.19 -2.67
CA PRO A 142 -1.62 -21.06 -3.67
C PRO A 142 -1.99 -22.44 -3.11
N ASP A 143 -1.52 -22.78 -1.90
CA ASP A 143 -1.78 -24.05 -1.22
C ASP A 143 -2.65 -23.84 0.01
N VAL A 144 -3.88 -24.30 -0.04
CA VAL A 144 -4.84 -24.19 1.07
C VAL A 144 -4.36 -24.94 2.31
N SER A 145 -3.54 -25.99 2.14
CA SER A 145 -3.01 -26.79 3.26
C SER A 145 -1.81 -26.13 3.95
N ASP A 146 -1.17 -25.15 3.30
CA ASP A 146 -0.06 -24.37 3.85
C ASP A 146 -0.30 -22.86 3.65
N PRO A 147 -1.11 -22.23 4.52
CA PRO A 147 -1.46 -20.81 4.40
C PRO A 147 -0.26 -19.86 4.55
N ALA A 148 0.84 -20.29 5.15
CA ALA A 148 2.06 -19.49 5.30
C ALA A 148 2.93 -19.47 4.03
N TYR A 149 2.72 -20.44 3.13
CA TYR A 149 3.50 -20.53 1.91
C TYR A 149 3.21 -19.37 0.93
N ARG A 150 4.25 -18.93 0.23
CA ARG A 150 4.15 -17.95 -0.87
C ARG A 150 4.94 -18.44 -2.06
N ALA A 151 4.31 -18.44 -3.24
CA ALA A 151 4.98 -18.85 -4.48
C ALA A 151 6.03 -17.83 -4.94
N VAL A 152 5.87 -16.56 -4.55
CA VAL A 152 6.80 -15.47 -4.80
C VAL A 152 6.90 -14.58 -3.58
N THR A 153 8.06 -13.94 -3.42
CA THR A 153 8.33 -12.93 -2.40
C THR A 153 8.23 -11.52 -2.98
N TYR A 154 8.18 -10.53 -2.11
CA TYR A 154 8.29 -9.12 -2.50
C TYR A 154 9.55 -8.86 -3.35
N LYS A 155 10.69 -9.43 -2.96
CA LYS A 155 11.96 -9.29 -3.69
C LYS A 155 11.92 -9.92 -5.09
N ASP A 156 11.28 -11.07 -5.23
CA ASP A 156 11.09 -11.72 -6.54
C ASP A 156 10.28 -10.83 -7.48
N LEU A 157 9.19 -10.26 -6.97
CA LEU A 157 8.33 -9.33 -7.70
C LEU A 157 9.06 -8.03 -8.04
N TYR A 158 9.77 -7.46 -7.08
CA TYR A 158 10.58 -6.27 -7.31
C TYR A 158 11.57 -6.46 -8.47
N ASN A 159 12.31 -7.56 -8.47
CA ASN A 159 13.27 -7.87 -9.52
C ASN A 159 12.59 -8.08 -10.89
N ALA A 160 11.49 -8.82 -10.93
CA ALA A 160 10.76 -9.06 -12.17
C ALA A 160 10.20 -7.76 -12.77
N TYR A 161 9.61 -6.92 -11.95
CA TYR A 161 9.08 -5.63 -12.39
C TYR A 161 10.18 -4.63 -12.76
N LYS A 162 11.31 -4.66 -12.04
CA LYS A 162 12.45 -3.80 -12.36
C LYS A 162 12.94 -4.04 -13.79
N GLU A 163 13.15 -5.29 -14.17
CA GLU A 163 13.56 -5.68 -15.52
C GLU A 163 12.56 -5.21 -16.59
N GLN A 164 11.27 -5.39 -16.32
CA GLN A 164 10.21 -4.93 -17.21
C GLN A 164 10.22 -3.41 -17.39
N VAL A 165 10.28 -2.66 -16.31
CA VAL A 165 10.30 -1.18 -16.34
C VAL A 165 11.55 -0.67 -17.06
N GLU A 166 12.72 -1.26 -16.82
CA GLU A 166 13.96 -0.93 -17.52
C GLU A 166 13.80 -1.05 -19.04
N GLY A 167 13.24 -2.16 -19.50
CA GLY A 167 13.00 -2.39 -20.92
C GLY A 167 12.03 -1.37 -21.54
N LEU A 168 10.94 -1.05 -20.84
CA LEU A 168 9.94 -0.08 -21.28
C LEU A 168 10.51 1.35 -21.35
N VAL A 169 11.25 1.77 -20.33
CA VAL A 169 11.88 3.10 -20.28
C VAL A 169 12.91 3.25 -21.39
N ASP A 170 13.76 2.24 -21.60
CA ASP A 170 14.73 2.22 -22.69
C ASP A 170 14.06 2.17 -24.07
N GLY A 171 12.86 1.61 -24.15
CA GLY A 171 12.02 1.59 -25.34
C GLY A 171 11.36 2.94 -25.67
N GLY A 172 11.42 3.92 -24.75
CA GLY A 172 10.95 5.28 -25.01
C GLY A 172 9.47 5.53 -24.69
N VAL A 173 8.90 4.79 -23.74
CA VAL A 173 7.53 5.06 -23.24
C VAL A 173 7.45 6.41 -22.53
N ASP A 174 6.28 7.04 -22.54
CA ASP A 174 5.99 8.31 -21.89
C ASP A 174 5.42 8.15 -20.47
N ILE A 175 4.78 7.03 -20.21
CA ILE A 175 4.02 6.74 -18.97
C ILE A 175 4.35 5.30 -18.57
N ILE A 176 4.46 5.06 -17.27
CA ILE A 176 4.44 3.71 -16.70
C ILE A 176 3.03 3.43 -16.19
N LEU A 177 2.38 2.40 -16.73
CA LEU A 177 1.00 2.04 -16.39
C LEU A 177 0.95 0.65 -15.73
N PHE A 178 0.75 0.64 -14.41
CA PHE A 178 0.37 -0.58 -13.70
C PHE A 178 -1.15 -0.75 -13.81
N GLU A 179 -1.59 -1.84 -14.41
CA GLU A 179 -3.01 -2.07 -14.67
C GLU A 179 -3.48 -3.46 -14.23
N THR A 180 -4.78 -3.59 -14.02
CA THR A 180 -5.44 -4.82 -13.58
C THR A 180 -4.87 -5.34 -12.26
N THR A 181 -4.47 -4.42 -11.40
CA THR A 181 -3.89 -4.73 -10.10
C THR A 181 -4.94 -5.32 -9.18
N PHE A 182 -4.69 -6.52 -8.67
CA PHE A 182 -5.58 -7.24 -7.76
C PHE A 182 -4.92 -7.64 -6.43
N ASP A 183 -3.62 -7.54 -6.32
CA ASP A 183 -2.85 -7.78 -5.10
C ASP A 183 -1.99 -6.56 -4.79
N THR A 184 -2.29 -5.91 -3.66
CA THR A 184 -1.63 -4.67 -3.25
C THR A 184 -0.14 -4.87 -2.96
N LEU A 185 0.24 -6.00 -2.36
CA LEU A 185 1.66 -6.28 -2.07
C LEU A 185 2.47 -6.43 -3.35
N ASN A 186 1.90 -7.09 -4.37
CA ASN A 186 2.54 -7.21 -5.68
C ASN A 186 2.80 -5.83 -6.29
N VAL A 187 1.80 -4.95 -6.30
CA VAL A 187 1.95 -3.62 -6.91
C VAL A 187 2.86 -2.71 -6.11
N LYS A 188 2.89 -2.83 -4.79
CA LYS A 188 3.87 -2.09 -3.96
C LYS A 188 5.30 -2.41 -4.38
N ALA A 189 5.62 -3.68 -4.61
CA ALA A 189 6.93 -4.09 -5.13
C ALA A 189 7.20 -3.51 -6.53
N GLY A 190 6.19 -3.52 -7.41
CA GLY A 190 6.29 -2.96 -8.74
C GLY A 190 6.49 -1.44 -8.75
N LEU A 191 5.76 -0.73 -7.92
CA LEU A 191 5.88 0.74 -7.79
C LEU A 191 7.25 1.15 -7.24
N GLU A 192 7.76 0.42 -6.24
CA GLU A 192 9.13 0.63 -5.75
C GLU A 192 10.16 0.42 -6.88
N ALA A 193 10.03 -0.67 -7.62
CA ALA A 193 10.91 -0.95 -8.75
C ALA A 193 10.86 0.16 -9.82
N ALA A 194 9.68 0.66 -10.15
CA ALA A 194 9.51 1.74 -11.11
C ALA A 194 10.18 3.04 -10.65
N GLU A 195 9.99 3.43 -9.40
CA GLU A 195 10.61 4.64 -8.82
C GLU A 195 12.13 4.53 -8.80
N VAL A 196 12.68 3.35 -8.46
CA VAL A 196 14.13 3.10 -8.48
C VAL A 196 14.69 3.20 -9.90
N VAL A 197 14.05 2.57 -10.90
CA VAL A 197 14.49 2.63 -12.30
C VAL A 197 14.46 4.07 -12.82
N LEU A 198 13.39 4.81 -12.57
CA LEU A 198 13.28 6.20 -13.02
C LEU A 198 14.38 7.07 -12.41
N LYS A 199 14.69 6.86 -11.13
CA LYS A 199 15.80 7.56 -10.46
C LYS A 199 17.17 7.17 -11.05
N GLU A 200 17.44 5.86 -11.20
CA GLU A 200 18.69 5.37 -11.77
C GLU A 200 18.94 5.85 -13.20
N LYS A 201 17.88 6.00 -14.00
CA LYS A 201 17.94 6.47 -15.38
C LYS A 201 17.75 7.97 -15.55
N GLU A 202 17.59 8.71 -14.45
CA GLU A 202 17.35 10.17 -14.45
C GLU A 202 16.16 10.55 -15.36
N LYS A 203 15.07 9.77 -15.27
CA LYS A 203 13.81 10.00 -16.01
C LYS A 203 12.70 10.42 -15.04
N ASP A 204 11.91 11.40 -15.46
CA ASP A 204 10.71 11.83 -14.73
C ASP A 204 9.47 11.50 -15.56
N LEU A 205 9.05 10.23 -15.51
CA LEU A 205 7.85 9.75 -16.18
C LEU A 205 6.69 9.65 -15.17
N PRO A 206 5.46 9.99 -15.57
CA PRO A 206 4.29 9.76 -14.73
C PRO A 206 4.03 8.27 -14.58
N ILE A 207 3.62 7.87 -13.38
CA ILE A 207 3.18 6.51 -13.05
C ILE A 207 1.68 6.53 -12.86
N MET A 208 0.96 5.74 -13.64
CA MET A 208 -0.47 5.49 -13.51
C MET A 208 -0.69 4.12 -12.85
N LEU A 209 -1.73 4.03 -12.03
CA LEU A 209 -2.13 2.80 -11.34
C LEU A 209 -3.60 2.53 -11.55
N SER A 210 -3.95 1.33 -11.97
CA SER A 210 -5.33 0.90 -12.15
C SER A 210 -5.60 -0.45 -11.50
N LEU A 211 -6.69 -0.50 -10.71
CA LEU A 211 -7.12 -1.70 -10.00
C LEU A 211 -8.19 -2.46 -10.78
N THR A 212 -8.26 -3.74 -10.48
CA THR A 212 -9.43 -4.55 -10.75
C THR A 212 -10.03 -5.03 -9.42
N LEU A 213 -11.34 -4.94 -9.30
CA LEU A 213 -12.06 -5.31 -8.09
C LEU A 213 -12.89 -6.58 -8.32
N SER A 214 -13.12 -7.34 -7.25
CA SER A 214 -14.05 -8.46 -7.30
C SER A 214 -15.48 -7.96 -7.55
N ALA A 215 -16.18 -8.61 -8.48
CA ALA A 215 -17.59 -8.32 -8.75
C ALA A 215 -18.48 -8.55 -7.52
N GLN A 216 -18.06 -9.41 -6.61
CA GLN A 216 -18.73 -9.65 -5.34
C GLN A 216 -18.02 -8.85 -4.24
N GLY A 217 -18.65 -7.78 -3.77
CA GLY A 217 -18.20 -6.99 -2.63
C GLY A 217 -17.27 -5.82 -2.91
N GLY A 218 -16.81 -5.60 -4.16
CA GLY A 218 -16.01 -4.41 -4.52
C GLY A 218 -14.67 -4.29 -3.81
N ARG A 219 -14.05 -5.40 -3.45
CA ARG A 219 -12.72 -5.46 -2.86
C ARG A 219 -11.69 -5.94 -3.88
N THR A 220 -10.42 -5.65 -3.65
CA THR A 220 -9.33 -6.32 -4.39
C THR A 220 -9.41 -7.83 -4.18
N PHE A 221 -8.80 -8.62 -5.06
CA PHE A 221 -8.78 -10.08 -4.87
C PHE A 221 -7.96 -10.49 -3.64
N SER A 222 -7.05 -9.64 -3.17
CA SER A 222 -6.34 -9.83 -1.89
C SER A 222 -7.16 -9.37 -0.67
N GLY A 223 -8.41 -8.93 -0.86
CA GLY A 223 -9.40 -8.69 0.18
C GLY A 223 -9.52 -7.25 0.68
N GLN A 224 -8.73 -6.31 0.16
CA GLN A 224 -8.78 -4.91 0.61
C GLN A 224 -9.97 -4.13 0.05
N THR A 225 -10.53 -3.25 0.88
CA THR A 225 -11.41 -2.17 0.41
C THR A 225 -10.63 -1.14 -0.41
N LEU A 226 -11.32 -0.32 -1.22
CA LEU A 226 -10.69 0.78 -1.96
C LEU A 226 -9.92 1.74 -1.04
N LEU A 227 -10.52 2.11 0.10
CA LEU A 227 -9.86 3.04 1.04
C LEU A 227 -8.63 2.40 1.71
N ALA A 228 -8.68 1.11 2.05
CA ALA A 228 -7.52 0.39 2.55
C ALA A 228 -6.40 0.33 1.50
N PHE A 229 -6.75 0.11 0.24
CA PHE A 229 -5.81 0.17 -0.86
C PHE A 229 -5.17 1.56 -1.00
N LEU A 230 -5.96 2.62 -0.99
CA LEU A 230 -5.44 4.00 -1.06
C LEU A 230 -4.46 4.31 0.08
N ALA A 231 -4.77 3.87 1.30
CA ALA A 231 -3.84 4.00 2.44
C ALA A 231 -2.53 3.25 2.18
N SER A 232 -2.60 2.05 1.62
CA SER A 232 -1.45 1.17 1.38
C SER A 232 -0.47 1.72 0.34
N ILE A 233 -0.92 2.61 -0.55
CA ILE A 233 -0.10 3.18 -1.63
C ILE A 233 0.19 4.68 -1.47
N GLN A 234 -0.17 5.29 -0.33
CA GLN A 234 0.01 6.73 -0.08
C GLN A 234 1.47 7.22 -0.24
N HIS A 235 2.43 6.35 0.02
CA HIS A 235 3.86 6.65 -0.03
C HIS A 235 4.41 6.73 -1.47
N THR A 236 3.65 6.30 -2.46
CA THR A 236 4.08 6.22 -3.85
C THR A 236 3.84 7.55 -4.60
N HIS A 237 4.62 7.78 -5.65
CA HIS A 237 4.53 9.00 -6.45
C HIS A 237 3.70 8.81 -7.73
N ILE A 238 2.56 8.10 -7.61
CA ILE A 238 1.63 7.94 -8.72
C ILE A 238 0.91 9.25 -9.03
N VAL A 239 0.57 9.45 -10.30
CA VAL A 239 -0.18 10.62 -10.75
C VAL A 239 -1.67 10.33 -10.88
N SER A 240 -2.04 9.10 -11.16
CA SER A 240 -3.44 8.68 -11.28
C SER A 240 -3.70 7.33 -10.63
N VAL A 241 -4.92 7.16 -10.16
CA VAL A 241 -5.48 5.88 -9.73
C VAL A 241 -6.79 5.66 -10.49
N GLY A 242 -7.13 4.42 -10.74
CA GLY A 242 -8.35 4.13 -11.47
C GLY A 242 -8.79 2.70 -11.38
N LEU A 243 -9.78 2.36 -12.19
CA LEU A 243 -10.36 1.02 -12.27
C LEU A 243 -10.39 0.57 -13.72
N ASN A 244 -10.07 -0.69 -13.95
CA ASN A 244 -10.24 -1.33 -15.24
C ASN A 244 -10.64 -2.79 -15.05
N CYS A 245 -11.17 -3.36 -16.12
CA CYS A 245 -11.62 -4.76 -16.13
C CYS A 245 -12.72 -5.04 -15.08
N SER A 246 -12.98 -6.29 -14.75
CA SER A 246 -13.97 -6.81 -13.80
C SER A 246 -15.43 -6.43 -14.06
N PHE A 247 -15.71 -5.18 -14.35
CA PHE A 247 -17.06 -4.64 -14.52
C PHE A 247 -17.30 -4.07 -15.90
N GLY A 248 -18.57 -4.01 -16.30
CA GLY A 248 -19.04 -3.02 -17.25
C GLY A 248 -19.09 -1.64 -16.61
N ALA A 249 -19.28 -0.61 -17.42
CA ALA A 249 -19.22 0.78 -16.95
C ALA A 249 -20.29 1.09 -15.89
N ALA A 250 -21.50 0.55 -16.03
CA ALA A 250 -22.58 0.80 -15.08
C ALA A 250 -22.26 0.33 -13.66
N ASP A 251 -21.67 -0.85 -13.54
CA ASP A 251 -21.31 -1.45 -12.24
C ASP A 251 -20.05 -0.83 -11.64
N MET A 252 -19.19 -0.24 -12.46
CA MET A 252 -17.97 0.45 -12.03
C MET A 252 -18.23 1.79 -11.35
N LYS A 253 -19.31 2.47 -11.71
CA LYS A 253 -19.60 3.85 -11.29
C LYS A 253 -19.55 4.09 -9.78
N PRO A 254 -20.18 3.27 -8.90
CA PRO A 254 -20.12 3.51 -7.45
C PRO A 254 -18.71 3.56 -6.89
N TYR A 255 -17.81 2.74 -7.42
CA TYR A 255 -16.41 2.69 -6.99
C TYR A 255 -15.61 3.88 -7.51
N LEU A 256 -15.92 4.38 -8.71
CA LEU A 256 -15.35 5.63 -9.21
C LEU A 256 -15.80 6.84 -8.39
N GLN A 257 -17.04 6.86 -7.93
CA GLN A 257 -17.53 7.90 -7.03
C GLN A 257 -16.77 7.91 -5.70
N GLU A 258 -16.46 6.73 -5.15
CA GLU A 258 -15.64 6.59 -3.95
C GLU A 258 -14.20 7.08 -4.18
N LEU A 259 -13.57 6.69 -5.29
CA LEU A 259 -12.24 7.19 -5.68
C LEU A 259 -12.24 8.71 -5.87
N ALA A 260 -13.23 9.26 -6.56
CA ALA A 260 -13.34 10.69 -6.79
C ALA A 260 -13.44 11.50 -5.49
N LYS A 261 -14.09 10.93 -4.48
CA LYS A 261 -14.26 11.57 -3.17
C LYS A 261 -12.98 11.57 -2.32
N TYR A 262 -12.17 10.51 -2.38
CA TYR A 262 -11.09 10.28 -1.43
C TYR A 262 -9.68 10.27 -2.03
N ALA A 263 -9.53 9.98 -3.32
CA ALA A 263 -8.21 9.83 -3.92
C ALA A 263 -7.59 11.20 -4.29
N PRO A 264 -6.39 11.53 -3.76
CA PRO A 264 -5.70 12.78 -4.10
C PRO A 264 -4.90 12.66 -5.41
N TYR A 265 -5.46 11.96 -6.39
CA TYR A 265 -4.87 11.66 -7.70
C TYR A 265 -5.87 11.91 -8.80
N TYR A 266 -5.39 12.07 -10.03
CA TYR A 266 -6.26 12.01 -11.22
C TYR A 266 -6.88 10.60 -11.32
N ILE A 267 -8.03 10.49 -11.98
CA ILE A 267 -8.78 9.23 -12.03
C ILE A 267 -8.92 8.74 -13.46
N SER A 268 -8.60 7.46 -13.66
CA SER A 268 -8.82 6.73 -14.91
C SER A 268 -9.88 5.65 -14.76
N ALA A 269 -10.63 5.40 -15.83
CA ALA A 269 -11.63 4.34 -15.91
C ALA A 269 -11.64 3.72 -17.30
N TYR A 270 -11.38 2.42 -17.40
CA TYR A 270 -11.50 1.68 -18.66
C TYR A 270 -12.15 0.32 -18.43
N PRO A 271 -13.50 0.32 -18.45
CA PRO A 271 -14.32 -0.86 -18.19
C PRO A 271 -14.31 -1.85 -19.36
N ASN A 272 -14.81 -3.07 -19.09
CA ASN A 272 -15.12 -4.05 -20.12
C ASN A 272 -16.35 -3.61 -20.95
N ALA A 273 -16.50 -4.18 -22.14
CA ALA A 273 -17.72 -4.06 -22.94
C ALA A 273 -18.84 -4.91 -22.34
N GLY A 274 -19.28 -4.55 -21.14
CA GLY A 274 -20.22 -5.30 -20.32
C GLY A 274 -19.57 -6.47 -19.57
N LEU A 275 -20.38 -7.43 -19.14
CA LEU A 275 -19.91 -8.68 -18.53
C LEU A 275 -19.77 -9.77 -19.61
N PRO A 276 -18.86 -10.74 -19.44
CA PRO A 276 -18.76 -11.86 -20.37
C PRO A 276 -20.05 -12.69 -20.33
N ASN A 277 -20.56 -13.09 -21.50
CA ASN A 277 -21.70 -13.98 -21.63
C ASN A 277 -21.29 -15.44 -21.32
N SER A 278 -22.26 -16.37 -21.44
CA SER A 278 -22.03 -17.80 -21.21
C SER A 278 -20.95 -18.44 -22.10
N PHE A 279 -20.59 -17.79 -23.20
CA PHE A 279 -19.55 -18.23 -24.14
C PHE A 279 -18.19 -17.49 -23.88
N GLY A 280 -18.14 -16.65 -22.86
CA GLY A 280 -16.94 -15.84 -22.54
C GLY A 280 -16.70 -14.66 -23.47
N THR A 281 -17.68 -14.30 -24.32
CA THR A 281 -17.63 -13.15 -25.22
C THR A 281 -18.33 -11.93 -24.60
N TYR A 282 -17.99 -10.74 -25.09
CA TYR A 282 -18.53 -9.48 -24.61
C TYR A 282 -19.49 -8.89 -25.64
N ASP A 283 -20.71 -8.54 -25.23
CA ASP A 283 -21.80 -8.20 -26.12
C ASP A 283 -22.23 -6.72 -26.05
N GLU A 284 -21.63 -5.92 -25.16
CA GLU A 284 -22.01 -4.52 -25.06
C GLU A 284 -21.56 -3.73 -26.28
N THR A 285 -22.55 -3.14 -26.98
CA THR A 285 -22.28 -2.37 -28.19
C THR A 285 -21.59 -1.05 -27.89
N PRO A 286 -20.87 -0.44 -28.89
CA PRO A 286 -20.26 0.87 -28.71
C PRO A 286 -21.20 1.94 -28.21
N ASP A 287 -22.43 2.02 -28.72
CA ASP A 287 -23.42 3.01 -28.30
C ASP A 287 -23.91 2.79 -26.87
N LYS A 288 -24.14 1.53 -26.49
CA LYS A 288 -24.57 1.18 -25.14
C LYS A 288 -23.47 1.47 -24.12
N MET A 289 -22.24 1.11 -24.42
CA MET A 289 -21.10 1.40 -23.57
C MET A 289 -20.91 2.92 -23.38
N ALA A 290 -21.03 3.70 -24.45
CA ALA A 290 -20.95 5.16 -24.38
C ALA A 290 -22.04 5.74 -23.46
N GLN A 291 -23.27 5.21 -23.49
CA GLN A 291 -24.34 5.61 -22.58
C GLN A 291 -24.00 5.31 -21.11
N HIS A 292 -23.34 4.19 -20.82
CA HIS A 292 -22.93 3.81 -19.47
C HIS A 292 -21.70 4.59 -18.95
N VAL A 293 -20.82 5.02 -19.85
CA VAL A 293 -19.65 5.85 -19.51
C VAL A 293 -20.01 7.32 -19.36
N LYS A 294 -21.07 7.77 -20.05
CA LYS A 294 -21.50 9.18 -20.00
C LYS A 294 -21.63 9.75 -18.58
N PRO A 295 -22.21 9.04 -17.59
CA PRO A 295 -22.25 9.53 -16.21
C PRO A 295 -20.88 9.79 -15.58
N PHE A 296 -19.84 9.08 -15.96
CA PHE A 296 -18.48 9.33 -15.46
C PHE A 296 -18.01 10.74 -15.84
N VAL A 297 -18.32 11.13 -17.06
CA VAL A 297 -17.97 12.43 -17.63
C VAL A 297 -18.84 13.54 -17.05
N GLU A 298 -20.16 13.34 -17.05
CA GLU A 298 -21.14 14.34 -16.58
C GLU A 298 -21.01 14.65 -15.08
N GLU A 299 -20.69 13.64 -14.27
CA GLU A 299 -20.53 13.80 -12.82
C GLU A 299 -19.11 14.25 -12.43
N GLY A 300 -18.21 14.46 -13.38
CA GLY A 300 -16.85 14.92 -13.11
C GLY A 300 -16.00 13.91 -12.34
N LEU A 301 -16.15 12.61 -12.63
CA LEU A 301 -15.50 11.52 -11.90
C LEU A 301 -14.12 11.14 -12.45
N VAL A 302 -13.79 11.53 -13.68
CA VAL A 302 -12.66 10.99 -14.42
C VAL A 302 -11.82 12.06 -15.11
N ASN A 303 -10.54 11.72 -15.32
CA ASN A 303 -9.58 12.46 -16.15
C ASN A 303 -9.18 11.68 -17.40
N ILE A 304 -9.32 10.35 -17.35
CA ILE A 304 -8.99 9.44 -18.44
C ILE A 304 -10.09 8.40 -18.56
N ILE A 305 -10.58 8.17 -19.77
CA ILE A 305 -11.51 7.08 -20.07
C ILE A 305 -10.96 6.22 -21.22
N GLY A 306 -11.25 4.94 -21.17
CA GLY A 306 -10.84 3.97 -22.18
C GLY A 306 -11.69 2.72 -22.14
N GLY A 307 -11.15 1.62 -22.63
CA GLY A 307 -11.80 0.31 -22.61
C GLY A 307 -10.82 -0.81 -22.29
N CYS A 308 -11.38 -1.92 -21.78
CA CYS A 308 -10.64 -3.12 -21.48
C CYS A 308 -11.20 -4.31 -22.32
N CYS A 309 -11.45 -5.45 -21.70
CA CYS A 309 -11.88 -6.65 -22.43
C CYS A 309 -13.15 -6.42 -23.25
N GLY A 310 -13.17 -6.95 -24.47
CA GLY A 310 -14.28 -6.83 -25.41
C GLY A 310 -14.41 -5.49 -26.11
N THR A 311 -13.63 -4.47 -25.73
CA THR A 311 -13.65 -3.17 -26.40
C THR A 311 -12.77 -3.16 -27.65
N THR A 312 -13.21 -2.40 -28.66
CA THR A 312 -12.61 -2.28 -29.97
C THR A 312 -12.44 -0.80 -30.36
N PRO A 313 -11.77 -0.49 -31.47
CA PRO A 313 -11.74 0.88 -31.99
C PRO A 313 -13.13 1.51 -32.17
N ALA A 314 -14.14 0.72 -32.50
CA ALA A 314 -15.52 1.20 -32.61
C ALA A 314 -16.08 1.71 -31.28
N HIS A 315 -15.74 1.06 -30.16
CA HIS A 315 -16.10 1.54 -28.82
C HIS A 315 -15.40 2.86 -28.49
N ILE A 316 -14.10 2.92 -28.70
CA ILE A 316 -13.29 4.12 -28.42
C ILE A 316 -13.73 5.30 -29.28
N SER A 317 -14.13 5.07 -30.52
CA SER A 317 -14.58 6.12 -31.45
C SER A 317 -15.80 6.92 -30.96
N ARG A 318 -16.52 6.42 -29.96
CA ARG A 318 -17.65 7.15 -29.32
C ARG A 318 -17.21 8.19 -28.29
N TYR A 319 -15.98 8.08 -27.79
CA TYR A 319 -15.52 8.91 -26.68
C TYR A 319 -15.14 10.35 -27.07
N PRO A 320 -14.56 10.66 -28.24
CA PRO A 320 -14.21 12.04 -28.59
C PRO A 320 -15.39 13.01 -28.49
N GLU A 321 -16.59 12.64 -28.96
CA GLU A 321 -17.78 13.48 -28.83
C GLU A 321 -18.30 13.53 -27.38
N LEU A 322 -18.18 12.41 -26.66
CA LEU A 322 -18.63 12.31 -25.26
C LEU A 322 -17.85 13.23 -24.33
N VAL A 323 -16.54 13.40 -24.54
CA VAL A 323 -15.67 14.21 -23.66
C VAL A 323 -15.55 15.66 -24.12
N LYS A 324 -16.08 16.01 -25.26
CA LYS A 324 -15.98 17.36 -25.83
C LYS A 324 -16.59 18.40 -24.91
N GLY A 325 -15.78 19.36 -24.46
CA GLY A 325 -16.21 20.42 -23.55
C GLY A 325 -16.50 19.97 -22.12
N ALA A 326 -16.28 18.70 -21.79
CA ALA A 326 -16.45 18.18 -20.44
C ALA A 326 -15.31 18.66 -19.52
N LYS A 327 -15.67 18.92 -18.26
CA LYS A 327 -14.68 19.27 -17.24
C LYS A 327 -14.04 18.02 -16.64
N PRO A 328 -12.70 17.95 -16.61
CA PRO A 328 -12.04 16.84 -15.94
C PRO A 328 -12.21 16.87 -14.43
N HIS A 329 -12.06 15.70 -13.80
CA HIS A 329 -12.09 15.57 -12.35
C HIS A 329 -10.98 16.39 -11.68
N ILE A 330 -11.29 17.00 -10.55
CA ILE A 330 -10.32 17.68 -9.68
C ILE A 330 -9.95 16.71 -8.55
N PRO A 331 -8.67 16.31 -8.41
CA PRO A 331 -8.24 15.41 -7.34
C PRO A 331 -8.65 15.88 -5.95
N ALA A 332 -9.04 14.95 -5.09
CA ALA A 332 -9.35 15.23 -3.70
C ALA A 332 -8.09 15.71 -2.95
N LEU A 333 -8.31 16.35 -1.81
CA LEU A 333 -7.22 16.73 -0.91
C LEU A 333 -6.61 15.48 -0.25
N LYS A 334 -5.33 15.55 0.05
CA LYS A 334 -4.67 14.52 0.86
C LYS A 334 -5.31 14.47 2.25
N PRO A 335 -5.46 13.27 2.86
CA PRO A 335 -5.95 13.16 4.22
C PRO A 335 -5.08 13.97 5.19
N ASP A 336 -5.72 14.66 6.13
CA ASP A 336 -5.09 15.47 7.19
C ASP A 336 -4.86 14.69 8.49
N CYS A 337 -5.06 13.38 8.45
CA CYS A 337 -4.86 12.46 9.57
C CYS A 337 -4.04 11.25 9.15
N LEU A 338 -3.61 10.45 10.12
CA LEU A 338 -2.92 9.19 9.85
C LEU A 338 -3.91 8.14 9.34
N TRP A 339 -3.64 7.62 8.17
CA TRP A 339 -4.32 6.47 7.60
C TRP A 339 -3.45 5.23 7.75
N LEU A 340 -4.03 4.19 8.33
CA LEU A 340 -3.45 2.85 8.42
C LEU A 340 -4.40 1.86 7.78
N SER A 341 -3.92 0.72 7.34
CA SER A 341 -4.77 -0.32 6.78
C SER A 341 -4.27 -1.74 7.01
N GLY A 342 -5.24 -2.61 7.27
CA GLY A 342 -5.18 -4.02 6.97
C GLY A 342 -5.99 -4.25 5.71
N LEU A 343 -7.03 -5.11 5.76
CA LEU A 343 -8.03 -5.21 4.70
C LEU A 343 -9.01 -4.03 4.72
N GLU A 344 -9.10 -3.32 5.83
CA GLU A 344 -9.94 -2.15 6.03
C GLU A 344 -9.11 -0.94 6.47
N LEU A 345 -9.64 0.26 6.23
CA LEU A 345 -9.02 1.51 6.63
C LEU A 345 -9.18 1.75 8.13
N LEU A 346 -8.12 2.20 8.78
CA LEU A 346 -8.15 2.81 10.11
C LEU A 346 -7.67 4.25 10.00
N GLU A 347 -8.54 5.20 10.34
CA GLU A 347 -8.17 6.61 10.49
C GLU A 347 -7.80 6.91 11.95
N VAL A 348 -6.64 7.49 12.17
CA VAL A 348 -6.20 7.94 13.50
C VAL A 348 -6.38 9.45 13.56
N LYS A 349 -7.46 9.88 14.20
CA LYS A 349 -7.87 11.28 14.32
C LYS A 349 -8.56 11.53 15.68
N PRO A 350 -8.61 12.79 16.15
CA PRO A 350 -9.18 13.11 17.47
C PRO A 350 -10.62 12.60 17.68
N GLU A 351 -11.44 12.62 16.63
CA GLU A 351 -12.84 12.18 16.68
C GLU A 351 -13.00 10.68 16.98
N ASN A 352 -11.97 9.89 16.69
CA ASN A 352 -11.95 8.46 17.00
C ASN A 352 -11.43 8.17 18.42
N ASN A 353 -11.14 9.21 19.20
CA ASN A 353 -10.63 9.18 20.55
C ASN A 353 -9.26 8.51 20.65
N PHE A 354 -9.18 7.24 20.99
CA PHE A 354 -7.94 6.52 21.28
C PHE A 354 -7.86 5.21 20.52
N VAL A 355 -6.68 4.88 19.99
CA VAL A 355 -6.43 3.63 19.27
C VAL A 355 -5.79 2.61 20.21
N ASN A 356 -6.46 1.48 20.40
CA ASN A 356 -5.96 0.34 21.16
C ASN A 356 -5.08 -0.54 20.28
N VAL A 357 -3.80 -0.65 20.64
CA VAL A 357 -2.84 -1.56 20.03
C VAL A 357 -2.71 -2.78 20.95
N GLY A 358 -3.10 -3.96 20.47
CA GLY A 358 -3.08 -5.19 21.27
C GLY A 358 -1.68 -5.71 21.53
N GLU A 359 -1.33 -5.98 22.79
CA GLU A 359 0.03 -6.35 23.24
C GLU A 359 0.30 -7.86 23.34
N ARG A 360 -0.68 -8.73 23.05
CA ARG A 360 -0.58 -10.16 23.41
C ARG A 360 0.15 -11.05 22.41
N CYS A 361 0.41 -10.56 21.20
CA CYS A 361 1.23 -11.26 20.19
C CYS A 361 2.71 -10.85 20.28
N ASN A 362 3.22 -10.74 21.50
CA ASN A 362 4.58 -10.37 21.83
C ASN A 362 5.23 -11.47 22.66
N VAL A 363 6.28 -12.12 22.14
CA VAL A 363 6.97 -13.23 22.80
C VAL A 363 7.68 -12.82 24.10
N ALA A 364 8.10 -11.56 24.22
CA ALA A 364 8.70 -11.04 25.46
C ALA A 364 7.65 -10.74 26.54
N GLY A 365 6.45 -10.32 26.13
CA GLY A 365 5.36 -9.93 27.03
C GLY A 365 4.39 -11.05 27.40
N SER A 366 4.31 -12.12 26.63
CA SER A 366 3.36 -13.23 26.80
C SER A 366 4.07 -14.58 26.77
N ARG A 367 4.16 -15.22 27.93
CA ARG A 367 4.73 -16.58 28.06
C ARG A 367 3.94 -17.62 27.24
N LYS A 368 2.61 -17.46 27.20
CA LYS A 368 1.74 -18.36 26.41
C LYS A 368 2.06 -18.23 24.92
N PHE A 369 2.11 -17.01 24.41
CA PHE A 369 2.41 -16.76 23.00
C PHE A 369 3.81 -17.28 22.63
N LEU A 370 4.83 -16.98 23.44
CA LEU A 370 6.19 -17.51 23.23
C LEU A 370 6.22 -19.04 23.13
N ARG A 371 5.55 -19.73 24.05
CA ARG A 371 5.47 -21.19 24.02
C ARG A 371 4.85 -21.69 22.72
N LEU A 372 3.72 -21.12 22.31
CA LEU A 372 3.02 -21.53 21.10
C LEU A 372 3.88 -21.36 19.85
N ILE A 373 4.60 -20.26 19.74
CA ILE A 373 5.52 -20.03 18.62
C ILE A 373 6.67 -21.03 18.64
N LYS A 374 7.30 -21.29 19.81
CA LYS A 374 8.36 -22.28 19.94
C LYS A 374 7.92 -23.70 19.56
N GLU A 375 6.70 -24.07 19.90
CA GLU A 375 6.10 -25.37 19.58
C GLU A 375 5.56 -25.48 18.15
N GLY A 376 5.52 -24.38 17.39
CA GLY A 376 4.91 -24.31 16.06
C GLY A 376 3.39 -24.45 16.08
N SER A 377 2.76 -24.17 17.22
CA SER A 377 1.30 -24.20 17.41
C SER A 377 0.64 -22.91 16.90
N TYR A 378 0.78 -22.64 15.61
CA TYR A 378 0.35 -21.37 15.01
C TYR A 378 -1.16 -21.17 15.00
N GLU A 379 -1.95 -22.23 14.85
CA GLU A 379 -3.42 -22.12 14.91
C GLU A 379 -3.89 -21.56 16.27
N GLU A 380 -3.30 -22.06 17.36
CA GLU A 380 -3.63 -21.54 18.69
C GLU A 380 -3.07 -20.12 18.89
N ALA A 381 -1.89 -19.82 18.36
CA ALA A 381 -1.33 -18.46 18.37
C ALA A 381 -2.24 -17.45 17.63
N LEU A 382 -2.83 -17.84 16.50
CA LEU A 382 -3.80 -17.02 15.76
C LEU A 382 -5.09 -16.77 16.59
N THR A 383 -5.49 -17.69 17.45
CA THR A 383 -6.65 -17.44 18.35
C THR A 383 -6.39 -16.27 19.31
N ILE A 384 -5.13 -16.07 19.72
CA ILE A 384 -4.74 -14.93 20.57
C ILE A 384 -4.91 -13.63 19.79
N ALA A 385 -4.45 -13.60 18.55
CA ALA A 385 -4.62 -12.43 17.66
C ALA A 385 -6.10 -12.13 17.42
N ARG A 386 -6.90 -13.14 17.10
CA ARG A 386 -8.33 -13.00 16.85
C ARG A 386 -9.06 -12.46 18.09
N LYS A 387 -8.76 -13.02 19.25
CA LYS A 387 -9.35 -12.58 20.51
C LYS A 387 -9.08 -11.10 20.80
N GLN A 388 -7.88 -10.61 20.52
CA GLN A 388 -7.56 -9.20 20.70
C GLN A 388 -8.43 -8.29 19.80
N VAL A 389 -8.65 -8.68 18.55
CA VAL A 389 -9.52 -7.94 17.61
C VAL A 389 -10.96 -7.95 18.10
N GLU A 390 -11.47 -9.10 18.57
CA GLU A 390 -12.80 -9.24 19.15
C GLU A 390 -12.96 -8.36 20.40
N ASP A 391 -11.92 -8.22 21.21
CA ASP A 391 -11.91 -7.40 22.43
C ASP A 391 -11.70 -5.91 22.16
N GLY A 392 -11.59 -5.50 20.89
CA GLY A 392 -11.52 -4.10 20.50
C GLY A 392 -10.15 -3.57 20.12
N ALA A 393 -9.13 -4.40 19.95
CA ALA A 393 -7.86 -3.95 19.36
C ALA A 393 -8.08 -3.48 17.93
N GLN A 394 -7.58 -2.29 17.64
CA GLN A 394 -7.68 -1.67 16.32
C GLN A 394 -6.37 -1.84 15.52
N VAL A 395 -5.31 -2.20 16.21
CA VAL A 395 -3.98 -2.58 15.67
C VAL A 395 -3.47 -3.75 16.51
N ILE A 396 -2.72 -4.66 15.92
CA ILE A 396 -2.07 -5.75 16.64
C ILE A 396 -0.56 -5.57 16.57
N ASP A 397 0.08 -5.45 17.74
CA ASP A 397 1.53 -5.49 17.88
C ASP A 397 2.04 -6.93 17.80
N ILE A 398 3.05 -7.18 16.97
CA ILE A 398 3.66 -8.50 16.76
C ILE A 398 5.16 -8.39 16.98
N ASN A 399 5.66 -9.12 17.98
CA ASN A 399 7.07 -9.18 18.33
C ASN A 399 7.52 -10.65 18.47
N MET A 400 8.59 -11.00 17.76
CA MET A 400 9.18 -12.34 17.75
C MET A 400 10.61 -12.36 18.31
N ASP A 401 11.01 -11.30 19.05
CA ASP A 401 12.37 -11.16 19.60
C ASP A 401 12.56 -12.07 20.83
N ASP A 402 13.09 -13.25 20.60
CA ASP A 402 13.54 -14.18 21.62
C ASP A 402 14.82 -14.88 21.15
N GLY A 403 15.78 -15.06 22.05
CA GLY A 403 17.08 -15.64 21.71
C GLY A 403 17.02 -17.10 21.22
N MET A 404 15.89 -17.78 21.40
CA MET A 404 15.67 -19.16 20.95
C MET A 404 14.85 -19.25 19.66
N LEU A 405 14.46 -18.12 19.07
CA LEU A 405 13.68 -18.04 17.84
C LEU A 405 14.51 -17.45 16.70
N ASP A 406 14.27 -17.94 15.49
CA ASP A 406 14.62 -17.22 14.27
C ASP A 406 13.54 -16.14 14.05
N ALA A 407 13.78 -14.94 14.57
CA ALA A 407 12.79 -13.87 14.58
C ALA A 407 12.35 -13.44 13.18
N VAL A 408 13.24 -13.45 12.18
CA VAL A 408 12.90 -13.14 10.78
C VAL A 408 11.92 -14.17 10.24
N LYS A 409 12.22 -15.44 10.41
CA LYS A 409 11.37 -16.56 9.95
C LYS A 409 10.01 -16.53 10.65
N GLU A 410 9.99 -16.37 11.96
CA GLU A 410 8.74 -16.40 12.75
C GLU A 410 7.85 -15.18 12.45
N MET A 411 8.43 -13.99 12.30
CA MET A 411 7.67 -12.80 11.88
C MET A 411 7.03 -13.01 10.53
N LYS A 412 7.79 -13.47 9.55
CA LYS A 412 7.30 -13.75 8.20
C LYS A 412 6.19 -14.80 8.20
N THR A 413 6.41 -15.92 8.89
CA THR A 413 5.42 -17.01 9.00
C THR A 413 4.11 -16.51 9.60
N PHE A 414 4.20 -15.81 10.73
CA PHE A 414 3.01 -15.35 11.43
C PHE A 414 2.23 -14.28 10.66
N LEU A 415 2.92 -13.32 10.04
CA LEU A 415 2.29 -12.32 9.17
C LEU A 415 1.61 -12.96 7.95
N ASN A 416 2.23 -13.96 7.34
CA ASN A 416 1.64 -14.69 6.23
C ASN A 416 0.39 -15.47 6.65
N LEU A 417 0.39 -16.04 7.85
CA LEU A 417 -0.78 -16.72 8.42
C LEU A 417 -1.92 -15.74 8.72
N ILE A 418 -1.62 -14.58 9.29
CA ILE A 418 -2.62 -13.52 9.52
C ILE A 418 -3.28 -13.11 8.21
N ALA A 419 -2.53 -12.99 7.13
CA ALA A 419 -3.06 -12.60 5.82
C ALA A 419 -4.15 -13.54 5.30
N SER A 420 -4.17 -14.80 5.71
CA SER A 420 -5.21 -15.78 5.35
C SER A 420 -6.42 -15.80 6.30
N GLU A 421 -6.39 -14.98 7.34
CA GLU A 421 -7.43 -14.88 8.39
C GLU A 421 -8.14 -13.52 8.33
N PRO A 422 -9.23 -13.35 7.57
CA PRO A 422 -9.88 -12.05 7.38
C PRO A 422 -10.30 -11.35 8.68
N ASP A 423 -10.70 -12.12 9.70
CA ASP A 423 -11.12 -11.59 10.99
C ASP A 423 -9.97 -10.88 11.72
N ILE A 424 -8.74 -11.27 11.45
CA ILE A 424 -7.53 -10.67 12.01
C ILE A 424 -6.95 -9.64 11.03
N ALA A 425 -6.85 -10.01 9.75
CA ALA A 425 -6.22 -9.20 8.72
C ALA A 425 -6.96 -7.87 8.43
N ARG A 426 -8.22 -7.73 8.86
CA ARG A 426 -8.98 -6.48 8.68
C ARG A 426 -8.34 -5.30 9.41
N VAL A 427 -7.59 -5.52 10.49
CA VAL A 427 -6.88 -4.46 11.21
C VAL A 427 -5.43 -4.36 10.76
N PRO A 428 -4.82 -3.16 10.79
CA PRO A 428 -3.39 -3.01 10.54
C PRO A 428 -2.56 -3.69 11.63
N VAL A 429 -1.33 -4.04 11.29
CA VAL A 429 -0.35 -4.62 12.22
C VAL A 429 0.73 -3.60 12.59
N MET A 430 1.27 -3.75 13.80
CA MET A 430 2.48 -3.07 14.24
C MET A 430 3.61 -4.09 14.25
N ILE A 431 4.62 -3.89 13.41
CA ILE A 431 5.77 -4.77 13.30
C ILE A 431 6.80 -4.28 14.31
N ASP A 432 6.97 -5.06 15.37
CA ASP A 432 7.77 -4.72 16.53
C ASP A 432 9.01 -5.62 16.63
N SER A 433 10.18 -5.03 16.54
CA SER A 433 11.45 -5.71 16.76
C SER A 433 12.57 -4.72 17.11
N SER A 434 13.54 -5.19 17.88
CA SER A 434 14.82 -4.51 18.11
C SER A 434 15.82 -4.72 16.96
N LYS A 435 15.51 -5.61 16.03
CA LYS A 435 16.36 -5.97 14.90
C LYS A 435 15.81 -5.43 13.59
N TRP A 436 16.60 -4.63 12.90
CA TRP A 436 16.18 -4.01 11.66
C TRP A 436 15.78 -5.01 10.57
N GLU A 437 16.53 -6.10 10.42
CA GLU A 437 16.22 -7.13 9.44
C GLU A 437 14.83 -7.77 9.64
N VAL A 438 14.36 -7.87 10.87
CA VAL A 438 13.01 -8.38 11.18
C VAL A 438 11.94 -7.37 10.75
N ILE A 439 12.17 -6.09 11.00
CA ILE A 439 11.27 -5.01 10.59
C ILE A 439 11.16 -4.96 9.07
N GLU A 440 12.27 -4.94 8.36
CA GLU A 440 12.30 -4.84 6.90
C GLU A 440 11.62 -6.03 6.23
N GLU A 441 11.95 -7.26 6.64
CA GLU A 441 11.29 -8.46 6.11
C GLU A 441 9.80 -8.50 6.46
N GLY A 442 9.40 -8.06 7.65
CA GLY A 442 7.99 -7.95 8.04
C GLY A 442 7.22 -6.98 7.16
N LEU A 443 7.79 -5.81 6.86
CA LEU A 443 7.17 -4.82 5.96
C LEU A 443 6.95 -5.37 4.55
N MET A 444 7.83 -6.23 4.07
CA MET A 444 7.71 -6.88 2.76
C MET A 444 6.72 -8.07 2.75
N CYS A 445 6.09 -8.39 3.87
CA CYS A 445 5.07 -9.44 3.97
C CYS A 445 3.64 -8.90 4.04
N VAL A 446 3.44 -7.61 4.29
CA VAL A 446 2.11 -7.03 4.53
C VAL A 446 1.69 -6.11 3.40
N GLN A 447 0.49 -6.30 2.89
CA GLN A 447 -0.07 -5.46 1.83
C GLN A 447 -0.56 -4.10 2.33
N GLY A 448 -1.07 -4.04 3.56
CA GLY A 448 -1.61 -2.82 4.15
C GLY A 448 -0.53 -1.85 4.63
N LYS A 449 -0.98 -0.66 5.03
CA LYS A 449 -0.13 0.33 5.67
C LYS A 449 -0.02 0.02 7.16
N SER A 450 1.12 -0.49 7.58
CA SER A 450 1.45 -0.89 8.95
C SER A 450 2.20 0.19 9.72
N ILE A 451 2.48 -0.10 10.99
CA ILE A 451 3.33 0.71 11.86
C ILE A 451 4.60 -0.07 12.17
N VAL A 452 5.73 0.61 12.11
CA VAL A 452 7.02 0.07 12.59
C VAL A 452 7.22 0.49 14.06
N ASN A 453 7.53 -0.44 14.92
CA ASN A 453 7.90 -0.21 16.31
C ASN A 453 9.30 -0.81 16.56
N SER A 454 10.37 -0.09 16.57
CA SER A 454 10.53 1.35 16.49
C SER A 454 11.87 1.72 15.86
N ILE A 455 12.05 3.00 15.62
CA ILE A 455 13.35 3.59 15.30
C ILE A 455 13.71 4.63 16.36
N SER A 456 15.01 4.92 16.51
CA SER A 456 15.50 5.90 17.45
C SER A 456 16.88 6.44 17.06
N LEU A 457 17.32 7.50 17.76
CA LEU A 457 18.66 8.08 17.62
C LEU A 457 19.73 7.35 18.46
N LYS A 458 19.41 6.19 19.02
CA LYS A 458 20.32 5.41 19.88
C LYS A 458 21.66 5.14 19.22
N GLU A 459 21.65 4.78 17.94
CA GLU A 459 22.84 4.46 17.16
C GLU A 459 23.32 5.62 16.27
N GLY A 460 22.83 6.83 16.54
CA GLY A 460 23.18 8.04 15.81
C GLY A 460 22.25 8.38 14.65
N GLU A 461 22.48 9.54 14.07
CA GLU A 461 21.63 10.11 13.02
C GLU A 461 21.68 9.32 11.71
N GLU A 462 22.84 8.84 11.31
CA GLU A 462 23.02 8.12 10.04
C GLU A 462 22.16 6.87 9.98
N VAL A 463 22.20 6.03 11.01
CA VAL A 463 21.39 4.81 11.10
C VAL A 463 19.89 5.14 11.17
N PHE A 464 19.53 6.13 11.99
CA PHE A 464 18.15 6.61 12.10
C PHE A 464 17.57 7.07 10.76
N LEU A 465 18.29 7.89 10.02
CA LEU A 465 17.86 8.39 8.71
C LEU A 465 17.77 7.28 7.66
N LYS A 466 18.72 6.34 7.68
CA LYS A 466 18.69 5.19 6.78
C LYS A 466 17.44 4.32 7.01
N HIS A 467 17.14 4.01 8.26
CA HIS A 467 15.93 3.24 8.61
C HIS A 467 14.65 4.01 8.27
N ALA A 468 14.59 5.30 8.58
CA ALA A 468 13.44 6.15 8.25
C ALA A 468 13.19 6.23 6.74
N ALA A 469 14.23 6.39 5.95
CA ALA A 469 14.14 6.41 4.48
C ALA A 469 13.56 5.09 3.94
N ARG A 470 14.01 3.95 4.47
CA ARG A 470 13.52 2.64 4.06
C ARG A 470 12.07 2.40 4.49
N ILE A 471 11.67 2.83 5.68
CA ILE A 471 10.28 2.76 6.15
C ILE A 471 9.37 3.59 5.24
N LYS A 472 9.78 4.81 4.89
CA LYS A 472 9.05 5.65 3.93
C LYS A 472 8.89 4.95 2.59
N GLN A 473 9.95 4.35 2.07
CA GLN A 473 9.94 3.63 0.79
C GLN A 473 9.02 2.41 0.80
N LEU A 474 8.91 1.71 1.92
CA LEU A 474 8.01 0.57 2.11
C LEU A 474 6.59 0.96 2.56
N GLY A 475 6.35 2.24 2.81
CA GLY A 475 5.01 2.78 3.04
C GLY A 475 4.40 2.49 4.40
N ALA A 476 5.19 2.57 5.47
CA ALA A 476 4.70 2.41 6.83
C ALA A 476 4.77 3.73 7.62
N ALA A 477 3.96 3.82 8.68
CA ALA A 477 4.15 4.78 9.74
C ALA A 477 5.22 4.27 10.72
N ALA A 478 5.87 5.16 11.44
CA ALA A 478 6.96 4.79 12.34
C ALA A 478 6.74 5.30 13.76
N VAL A 479 6.89 4.41 14.72
CA VAL A 479 7.10 4.79 16.11
C VAL A 479 8.55 5.23 16.28
N VAL A 480 8.74 6.43 16.81
CA VAL A 480 10.05 7.03 17.12
C VAL A 480 10.17 7.12 18.62
N MET A 481 11.07 6.34 19.19
CA MET A 481 11.31 6.37 20.64
C MET A 481 12.18 7.54 21.03
N ALA A 482 11.89 8.12 22.19
CA ALA A 482 12.72 9.15 22.81
C ALA A 482 13.99 8.52 23.41
N PHE A 483 14.93 8.17 22.53
CA PHE A 483 16.18 7.50 22.84
C PHE A 483 17.26 8.05 21.92
N ASP A 484 18.36 8.52 22.48
CA ASP A 484 19.50 9.01 21.71
C ASP A 484 20.81 8.32 22.11
N GLU A 485 21.93 8.84 21.64
CA GLU A 485 23.27 8.31 21.89
C GLU A 485 23.64 8.30 23.39
N LYS A 486 22.97 9.14 24.20
CA LYS A 486 23.17 9.22 25.66
C LYS A 486 22.26 8.27 26.44
N GLY A 487 21.31 7.63 25.77
CA GLY A 487 20.38 6.68 26.36
C GLY A 487 18.91 7.09 26.27
N GLN A 488 18.07 6.33 26.96
CA GLN A 488 16.63 6.50 27.02
C GLN A 488 16.27 7.77 27.81
N ALA A 489 15.35 8.57 27.28
CA ALA A 489 14.84 9.74 27.96
C ALA A 489 13.94 9.35 29.13
N ASP A 490 14.27 9.82 30.31
CA ASP A 490 13.51 9.64 31.56
C ASP A 490 12.84 10.94 32.03
N THR A 491 13.52 12.09 31.86
CA THR A 491 12.97 13.40 32.24
C THR A 491 12.13 14.03 31.13
N TYR A 492 11.23 14.93 31.53
CA TYR A 492 10.43 15.72 30.58
C TYR A 492 11.30 16.44 29.54
N GLU A 493 12.34 17.11 29.99
CA GLU A 493 13.25 17.89 29.14
C GLU A 493 13.94 17.03 28.11
N ARG A 494 14.42 15.85 28.50
CA ARG A 494 15.06 14.89 27.60
C ARG A 494 14.08 14.33 26.58
N LYS A 495 12.84 14.04 26.99
CA LYS A 495 11.79 13.53 26.10
C LYS A 495 11.50 14.52 24.98
N ILE A 496 11.27 15.78 25.31
CA ILE A 496 10.95 16.80 24.30
C ILE A 496 12.15 17.15 23.42
N GLU A 497 13.36 17.21 23.97
CA GLU A 497 14.60 17.46 23.22
C GLU A 497 14.81 16.41 22.12
N ILE A 498 14.72 15.14 22.46
CA ILE A 498 14.94 14.04 21.53
C ILE A 498 13.82 13.99 20.48
N CYS A 499 12.55 14.13 20.89
CA CYS A 499 11.43 14.13 19.96
C CYS A 499 11.52 15.30 18.97
N GLU A 500 11.86 16.49 19.40
CA GLU A 500 12.04 17.64 18.52
C GLU A 500 13.18 17.42 17.52
N ARG A 501 14.34 16.92 17.99
CA ARG A 501 15.48 16.58 17.13
C ARG A 501 15.11 15.56 16.07
N ALA A 502 14.49 14.46 16.48
CA ALA A 502 14.04 13.40 15.56
C ALA A 502 13.02 13.92 14.54
N TYR A 503 12.06 14.73 14.98
CA TYR A 503 11.05 15.34 14.12
C TYR A 503 11.68 16.20 13.02
N ARG A 504 12.62 17.07 13.37
CA ARG A 504 13.33 17.92 12.41
C ARG A 504 14.11 17.09 11.39
N LEU A 505 14.84 16.07 11.86
CA LEU A 505 15.59 15.18 10.96
C LEU A 505 14.68 14.45 9.96
N LEU A 506 13.55 13.95 10.42
CA LEU A 506 12.58 13.24 9.55
C LEU A 506 12.01 14.16 8.48
N ILE A 507 11.69 15.39 8.83
CA ILE A 507 11.10 16.36 7.89
C ILE A 507 12.16 16.92 6.94
N GLU A 508 13.28 17.44 7.47
CA GLU A 508 14.27 18.16 6.68
C GLU A 508 15.16 17.25 5.82
N LYS A 509 15.45 16.03 6.29
CA LYS A 509 16.37 15.12 5.61
C LYS A 509 15.66 14.02 4.80
N ILE A 510 14.49 13.59 5.23
CA ILE A 510 13.78 12.45 4.64
C ILE A 510 12.50 12.89 3.92
N ASP A 511 11.98 14.07 4.23
CA ASP A 511 10.65 14.49 3.79
C ASP A 511 9.59 13.43 4.18
N PHE A 512 9.66 12.99 5.44
CA PHE A 512 8.74 12.01 6.00
C PHE A 512 7.36 12.63 6.16
N ASN A 513 6.29 11.89 5.85
CA ASN A 513 4.95 12.41 6.04
C ASN A 513 4.69 12.70 7.52
N LEU A 514 4.31 13.93 7.85
CA LEU A 514 4.04 14.37 9.21
C LEU A 514 3.05 13.47 9.95
N GLN A 515 2.02 13.01 9.24
CA GLN A 515 0.97 12.17 9.80
C GLN A 515 1.46 10.76 10.15
N ASP A 516 2.57 10.32 9.56
CA ASP A 516 3.12 8.98 9.75
C ASP A 516 4.16 8.90 10.89
N ILE A 517 4.42 10.01 11.58
CA ILE A 517 5.34 10.08 12.72
C ILE A 517 4.55 9.85 14.01
N ILE A 518 4.98 8.84 14.78
CA ILE A 518 4.36 8.46 16.05
C ILE A 518 5.46 8.46 17.11
N PHE A 519 5.44 9.42 18.05
CA PHE A 519 6.42 9.44 19.14
C PHE A 519 6.02 8.54 20.28
N ASP A 520 6.99 7.80 20.80
CA ASP A 520 6.91 7.12 22.10
C ASP A 520 7.93 7.77 23.04
N PRO A 521 7.49 8.71 23.90
CA PRO A 521 8.38 9.37 24.84
C PRO A 521 8.72 8.54 26.09
N ASN A 522 8.57 7.25 26.02
CA ASN A 522 8.87 6.22 27.02
C ASN A 522 7.96 6.25 28.25
N VAL A 523 7.08 5.27 28.35
CA VAL A 523 6.34 4.97 29.59
C VAL A 523 7.27 4.16 30.49
N LEU A 524 7.67 4.73 31.61
CA LEU A 524 8.58 4.12 32.58
C LEU A 524 7.86 3.76 33.87
N ALA A 525 8.37 2.75 34.57
CA ALA A 525 7.79 2.28 35.81
C ALA A 525 7.85 3.33 36.92
N ILE A 526 6.73 3.49 37.62
CA ILE A 526 6.63 4.34 38.82
C ILE A 526 6.43 3.50 40.07
N ALA A 527 6.45 4.12 41.24
CA ALA A 527 6.27 3.45 42.53
C ALA A 527 7.25 2.26 42.74
N THR A 528 8.49 2.46 42.35
CA THR A 528 9.57 1.45 42.45
C THR A 528 10.32 1.50 43.77
N GLY A 529 10.03 2.48 44.62
CA GLY A 529 10.80 2.79 45.83
C GLY A 529 12.01 3.69 45.60
N MET A 530 12.27 4.11 44.35
CA MET A 530 13.31 5.08 44.01
C MET A 530 12.67 6.44 43.74
N GLU A 531 13.11 7.46 44.48
CA GLU A 531 12.54 8.81 44.43
C GLU A 531 12.58 9.42 43.02
N GLU A 532 13.66 9.18 42.28
CA GLU A 532 13.84 9.64 40.89
C GLU A 532 12.79 9.11 39.91
N HIS A 533 12.15 7.96 40.23
CA HIS A 533 11.12 7.36 39.36
C HIS A 533 9.72 7.95 39.61
N ASN A 534 9.52 8.67 40.69
CA ASN A 534 8.19 9.18 41.09
C ASN A 534 7.59 10.13 40.05
N GLY A 535 8.42 10.87 39.33
CA GLY A 535 7.99 11.84 38.31
C GLY A 535 7.77 11.27 36.90
N TYR A 536 8.05 10.01 36.64
CA TYR A 536 8.05 9.44 35.28
C TYR A 536 6.69 9.47 34.60
N GLY A 537 5.62 9.19 35.32
CA GLY A 537 4.26 9.24 34.78
C GLY A 537 3.86 10.66 34.35
N LEU A 538 4.11 11.64 35.21
CA LEU A 538 3.84 13.04 34.92
C LEU A 538 4.72 13.56 33.77
N ALA A 539 6.00 13.19 33.73
CA ALA A 539 6.92 13.58 32.68
C ALA A 539 6.41 13.11 31.30
N PHE A 540 5.92 11.89 31.21
CA PHE A 540 5.31 11.38 29.98
C PHE A 540 4.07 12.19 29.57
N ILE A 541 3.13 12.41 30.47
CA ILE A 541 1.89 13.16 30.23
C ILE A 541 2.20 14.59 29.76
N ARG A 542 3.15 15.25 30.38
CA ARG A 542 3.61 16.60 29.96
C ARG A 542 4.28 16.57 28.59
N ALA A 543 5.08 15.56 28.30
CA ALA A 543 5.70 15.38 26.99
C ALA A 543 4.65 15.18 25.89
N VAL A 544 3.57 14.40 26.13
CA VAL A 544 2.44 14.26 25.20
C VAL A 544 1.87 15.63 24.85
N GLU A 545 1.53 16.45 25.85
CA GLU A 545 0.96 17.78 25.64
C GLU A 545 1.91 18.67 24.80
N TRP A 546 3.19 18.65 25.12
CA TRP A 546 4.19 19.44 24.40
C TRP A 546 4.31 19.00 22.92
N ILE A 547 4.39 17.69 22.66
CA ILE A 547 4.50 17.14 21.31
C ILE A 547 3.27 17.56 20.48
N LYS A 548 2.07 17.41 21.02
CA LYS A 548 0.83 17.77 20.32
C LYS A 548 0.73 19.26 20.00
N LYS A 549 1.33 20.13 20.83
CA LYS A 549 1.34 21.58 20.60
C LYS A 549 2.45 22.04 19.66
N ASN A 550 3.62 21.39 19.67
CA ASN A 550 4.83 21.89 19.03
C ASN A 550 5.30 21.13 17.80
N LEU A 551 4.84 19.88 17.62
CA LEU A 551 5.22 19.03 16.49
C LEU A 551 3.99 18.67 15.64
N PRO A 552 3.58 19.57 14.72
CA PRO A 552 2.36 19.40 13.93
C PRO A 552 2.31 18.06 13.17
N GLY A 553 1.15 17.39 13.21
CA GLY A 553 0.91 16.12 12.55
C GLY A 553 1.36 14.89 13.33
N ALA A 554 2.33 15.02 14.25
CA ALA A 554 2.85 13.90 15.02
C ALA A 554 1.80 13.31 15.96
N LYS A 555 1.80 11.97 16.05
CA LYS A 555 1.00 11.19 16.99
C LYS A 555 1.85 10.81 18.19
N VAL A 556 1.19 10.39 19.27
CA VAL A 556 1.86 9.89 20.47
C VAL A 556 1.32 8.52 20.84
N SER A 557 2.22 7.60 21.12
CA SER A 557 1.97 6.25 21.59
C SER A 557 2.79 5.94 22.85
N GLY A 558 2.55 4.80 23.44
CA GLY A 558 3.35 4.28 24.56
C GLY A 558 2.95 2.88 24.96
N GLY A 559 3.89 2.15 25.54
CA GLY A 559 3.66 0.84 26.16
C GLY A 559 3.09 1.00 27.57
N VAL A 560 1.78 1.04 27.71
CA VAL A 560 1.08 1.42 28.95
C VAL A 560 1.39 0.46 30.11
N SER A 561 1.54 -0.82 29.84
CA SER A 561 1.84 -1.84 30.86
C SER A 561 3.15 -1.61 31.61
N ASN A 562 4.08 -0.87 31.03
CA ASN A 562 5.37 -0.55 31.67
C ASN A 562 5.22 0.31 32.93
N LEU A 563 4.21 1.19 32.96
CA LEU A 563 3.96 2.09 34.10
C LEU A 563 3.85 1.35 35.43
N SER A 564 3.17 0.22 35.40
CA SER A 564 2.80 -0.57 36.57
C SER A 564 3.71 -1.78 36.83
N PHE A 565 4.90 -1.77 36.26
CA PHE A 565 5.84 -2.89 36.37
C PHE A 565 6.18 -3.25 37.83
N SER A 566 6.25 -2.27 38.72
CA SER A 566 6.46 -2.45 40.16
C SER A 566 5.34 -3.24 40.86
N PHE A 567 4.15 -3.30 40.27
CA PHE A 567 2.97 -4.04 40.78
C PHE A 567 2.73 -5.36 40.05
N ARG A 568 3.75 -5.95 39.42
CA ARG A 568 3.62 -7.27 38.78
C ARG A 568 3.02 -8.30 39.75
N GLY A 569 1.99 -9.03 39.29
CA GLY A 569 1.25 -10.00 40.07
C GLY A 569 -0.02 -9.44 40.72
N ASN A 570 -0.20 -8.14 40.81
CA ASN A 570 -1.41 -7.50 41.29
C ASN A 570 -2.19 -6.83 40.16
N ASN A 571 -2.95 -7.64 39.40
CA ASN A 571 -3.67 -7.16 38.23
C ASN A 571 -4.72 -6.10 38.55
N HIS A 572 -5.37 -6.19 39.70
CA HIS A 572 -6.38 -5.22 40.15
C HIS A 572 -5.78 -3.79 40.22
N VAL A 573 -4.62 -3.63 40.86
CA VAL A 573 -3.93 -2.34 40.93
C VAL A 573 -3.40 -1.92 39.57
N ARG A 574 -2.81 -2.85 38.81
CA ARG A 574 -2.23 -2.54 37.51
C ARG A 574 -3.27 -2.02 36.52
N GLU A 575 -4.42 -2.69 36.40
CA GLU A 575 -5.48 -2.30 35.49
C GLU A 575 -6.07 -0.93 35.86
N ALA A 576 -6.25 -0.67 37.14
CA ALA A 576 -6.69 0.63 37.63
C ALA A 576 -5.65 1.73 37.33
N MET A 577 -4.35 1.44 37.54
CA MET A 577 -3.26 2.38 37.18
C MET A 577 -3.27 2.73 35.69
N HIS A 578 -3.44 1.72 34.82
CA HIS A 578 -3.50 1.95 33.36
C HIS A 578 -4.68 2.83 32.99
N SER A 579 -5.85 2.59 33.58
CA SER A 579 -7.05 3.39 33.33
C SER A 579 -6.87 4.85 33.75
N VAL A 580 -6.35 5.09 34.95
CA VAL A 580 -6.08 6.45 35.45
C VAL A 580 -5.04 7.16 34.60
N PHE A 581 -3.94 6.48 34.27
CA PHE A 581 -2.88 7.04 33.42
C PHE A 581 -3.41 7.43 32.05
N LEU A 582 -4.16 6.55 31.38
CA LEU A 582 -4.73 6.81 30.06
C LEU A 582 -5.74 7.94 30.08
N TYR A 583 -6.56 8.03 31.14
CA TYR A 583 -7.49 9.15 31.28
C TYR A 583 -6.78 10.50 31.20
N HIS A 584 -5.67 10.68 31.90
CA HIS A 584 -4.89 11.90 31.87
C HIS A 584 -4.07 12.07 30.61
N ALA A 585 -3.45 11.02 30.09
CA ALA A 585 -2.62 11.07 28.89
C ALA A 585 -3.47 11.34 27.62
N ILE A 586 -4.62 10.70 27.48
CA ILE A 586 -5.56 10.94 26.38
C ILE A 586 -6.10 12.38 26.45
N GLY A 587 -6.42 12.87 27.65
CA GLY A 587 -6.83 14.26 27.87
C GLY A 587 -5.79 15.29 27.40
N LYS A 588 -4.50 14.92 27.33
CA LYS A 588 -3.40 15.74 26.80
C LYS A 588 -3.08 15.47 25.33
N GLY A 589 -3.77 14.51 24.69
CA GLY A 589 -3.67 14.24 23.27
C GLY A 589 -2.93 12.97 22.88
N MET A 590 -2.73 12.00 23.79
CA MET A 590 -2.21 10.68 23.44
C MET A 590 -3.16 10.00 22.46
N ASP A 591 -2.63 9.57 21.31
CA ASP A 591 -3.43 9.08 20.19
C ASP A 591 -3.67 7.57 20.23
N MET A 592 -2.70 6.81 20.73
CA MET A 592 -2.74 5.36 20.79
C MET A 592 -1.89 4.82 21.95
N GLY A 593 -2.06 3.56 22.27
CA GLY A 593 -1.26 2.88 23.27
C GLY A 593 -1.25 1.38 23.08
N ILE A 594 -0.13 0.76 23.41
CA ILE A 594 0.04 -0.69 23.44
C ILE A 594 -0.53 -1.17 24.78
N VAL A 595 -1.65 -1.88 24.72
CA VAL A 595 -2.48 -2.23 25.87
C VAL A 595 -2.95 -3.68 25.79
N ASN A 596 -3.44 -4.20 26.92
CA ASN A 596 -4.24 -5.42 26.92
C ASN A 596 -5.70 -5.06 26.58
N PRO A 597 -6.20 -5.41 25.37
CA PRO A 597 -7.54 -5.00 24.95
C PRO A 597 -8.67 -5.71 25.76
N SER A 598 -8.35 -6.80 26.45
CA SER A 598 -9.32 -7.50 27.33
C SER A 598 -9.59 -6.77 28.65
N THR A 599 -8.85 -5.71 28.96
CA THR A 599 -9.04 -4.92 30.18
C THR A 599 -10.24 -3.99 30.03
N SER A 600 -11.17 -4.07 30.99
CA SER A 600 -12.44 -3.33 30.95
C SER A 600 -12.62 -2.31 32.09
N VAL A 601 -11.55 -1.99 32.83
CA VAL A 601 -11.62 -1.04 33.95
C VAL A 601 -11.72 0.39 33.41
N LEU A 602 -12.85 1.06 33.68
CA LEU A 602 -13.06 2.45 33.34
C LEU A 602 -12.63 3.36 34.49
N TYR A 603 -12.10 4.52 34.18
CA TYR A 603 -11.67 5.50 35.17
C TYR A 603 -12.76 5.86 36.19
N GLU A 604 -13.99 6.03 35.71
CA GLU A 604 -15.14 6.41 36.54
C GLU A 604 -15.62 5.29 37.45
N ASP A 605 -15.36 4.02 37.11
CA ASP A 605 -15.76 2.86 37.88
C ASP A 605 -14.80 2.54 39.05
N ILE A 606 -13.63 3.20 39.08
CA ILE A 606 -12.66 3.03 40.14
C ILE A 606 -13.17 3.74 41.40
N GLU A 607 -13.13 3.03 42.56
CA GLU A 607 -13.53 3.57 43.84
C GLU A 607 -12.82 4.93 44.08
N PRO A 608 -13.55 6.00 44.48
CA PRO A 608 -13.00 7.39 44.50
C PRO A 608 -11.74 7.58 45.35
N GLU A 609 -11.67 6.93 46.52
CA GLU A 609 -10.50 7.01 47.39
C GLU A 609 -9.28 6.34 46.74
N PHE A 610 -9.48 5.14 46.20
CA PHE A 610 -8.45 4.40 45.47
C PHE A 610 -7.98 5.16 44.21
N ARG A 611 -8.93 5.71 43.45
CA ARG A 611 -8.62 6.56 42.28
C ARG A 611 -7.76 7.76 42.65
N THR A 612 -8.08 8.45 43.75
CA THR A 612 -7.29 9.59 44.25
C THR A 612 -5.87 9.18 44.62
N LEU A 613 -5.69 8.03 45.27
CA LEU A 613 -4.36 7.51 45.58
C LEU A 613 -3.54 7.21 44.30
N LEU A 614 -4.19 6.59 43.31
CA LEU A 614 -3.56 6.32 42.00
C LEU A 614 -3.15 7.62 41.28
N GLU A 615 -4.02 8.63 41.27
CA GLU A 615 -3.68 9.94 40.72
C GLU A 615 -2.51 10.61 41.43
N ASP A 616 -2.49 10.55 42.76
CA ASP A 616 -1.39 11.11 43.53
C ASP A 616 -0.03 10.50 43.18
N VAL A 617 -0.01 9.19 42.95
CA VAL A 617 1.19 8.45 42.52
C VAL A 617 1.56 8.77 41.07
N ILE A 618 0.61 8.69 40.14
CA ILE A 618 0.85 8.87 38.69
C ILE A 618 1.24 10.31 38.38
N LEU A 619 0.60 11.28 39.03
CA LEU A 619 0.82 12.71 38.81
C LEU A 619 1.88 13.31 39.76
N ALA A 620 2.53 12.50 40.57
CA ALA A 620 3.55 12.90 41.54
C ALA A 620 3.07 14.04 42.46
N ARG A 621 1.84 13.94 42.96
CA ARG A 621 1.27 14.95 43.87
C ARG A 621 1.76 14.81 45.30
N ARG A 622 2.24 13.63 45.71
CA ARG A 622 2.80 13.33 47.01
C ARG A 622 4.19 12.70 46.85
N PRO A 623 5.13 13.02 47.73
CA PRO A 623 6.49 12.50 47.66
C PRO A 623 6.59 10.99 48.01
N GLU A 624 5.63 10.41 48.74
CA GLU A 624 5.62 9.00 49.16
C GLU A 624 4.19 8.42 49.09
#